data_63901d7ff1af4d651032bdb70c3a76bb
#
_entry.id   63901d7ff1af4d651032bdb70c3a76bb
#
_cell.length_a   1.000
_cell.length_b   1.000
_cell.length_c   1.000
_cell.angle_alpha   90.00
_cell.angle_beta   90.00
_cell.angle_gamma   90.00
#
_symmetry.space_group_name_H-M   'P 1'
#
loop_
_entity.id
_entity.type
_entity.pdbx_description
1 polymer ?
#
loop_
_entity_poly.entity_id
_entity_poly.type
_entity_poly.pdbx_seq_one_letter_code
_entity_poly.pdbx_strand_id
1 'polypeptide(L)'
;KGRYVVVANAGSDTLSVIDTRTDTVAGTICAKPNPADLFGASPNALAFNPSGDTLYVANGTQNAIAVFRFHPKESKLQGLIPVGWFPGAVLYDAPRRQLVVANIKGVGSTRSLKDASVKEHNTHQYHGTLSLVPVPKAEELPKLTGRVQENYRYPLLKEAAKPARANQPARPVPERVGEPSVFEHVVYIIKENRTYDQVLGDIAEGNGNPSLCIFGAEITPNQHKM
;
A
#
# COMPACT_ATOMS: atom_id res chain seq x y z
N LYS A 1 -13.88 -15.55 23.56
CA LYS A 1 -12.42 -15.59 23.29
C LYS A 1 -12.09 -16.98 22.76
N GLY A 2 -11.25 -17.07 21.70
CA GLY A 2 -10.84 -18.35 21.11
C GLY A 2 -11.84 -19.03 20.16
N ARG A 3 -13.01 -18.44 19.93
CA ARG A 3 -14.00 -19.02 19.02
C ARG A 3 -13.68 -18.78 17.52
N TYR A 4 -13.07 -17.65 17.21
CA TYR A 4 -12.77 -17.29 15.84
C TYR A 4 -11.28 -17.04 15.67
N VAL A 5 -10.74 -17.49 14.56
CA VAL A 5 -9.41 -17.14 14.05
C VAL A 5 -9.61 -16.25 12.82
N VAL A 6 -8.86 -15.17 12.73
CA VAL A 6 -8.86 -14.30 11.56
C VAL A 6 -7.51 -14.42 10.86
N VAL A 7 -7.54 -14.67 9.57
CA VAL A 7 -6.36 -14.86 8.71
C VAL A 7 -6.30 -13.72 7.70
N ALA A 8 -5.15 -13.06 7.61
CA ALA A 8 -4.90 -12.05 6.59
C ALA A 8 -4.46 -12.71 5.28
N ASN A 9 -5.21 -12.47 4.20
CA ASN A 9 -4.93 -12.98 2.87
C ASN A 9 -4.36 -11.84 2.01
N ALA A 10 -3.06 -11.60 2.11
CA ALA A 10 -2.40 -10.44 1.50
C ALA A 10 -2.58 -10.37 -0.02
N GLY A 11 -2.54 -11.50 -0.71
CA GLY A 11 -2.66 -11.57 -2.18
C GLY A 11 -4.08 -11.38 -2.73
N SER A 12 -5.11 -11.43 -1.88
CA SER A 12 -6.51 -11.22 -2.29
C SER A 12 -7.19 -10.03 -1.62
N ASP A 13 -6.46 -9.27 -0.81
CA ASP A 13 -6.96 -8.11 -0.05
C ASP A 13 -8.15 -8.46 0.86
N THR A 14 -8.16 -9.66 1.41
CA THR A 14 -9.26 -10.14 2.25
C THR A 14 -8.76 -10.68 3.59
N LEU A 15 -9.70 -10.85 4.51
CA LEU A 15 -9.48 -11.61 5.74
C LEU A 15 -10.48 -12.75 5.80
N SER A 16 -10.02 -13.96 6.11
CA SER A 16 -10.90 -15.10 6.38
C SER A 16 -11.16 -15.19 7.87
N VAL A 17 -12.43 -15.30 8.25
CA VAL A 17 -12.86 -15.56 9.62
C VAL A 17 -13.25 -17.02 9.76
N ILE A 18 -12.54 -17.78 10.57
CA ILE A 18 -12.73 -19.22 10.77
C ILE A 18 -13.40 -19.46 12.13
N ASP A 19 -14.50 -20.19 12.14
CA ASP A 19 -15.10 -20.69 13.40
C ASP A 19 -14.37 -21.95 13.84
N THR A 20 -13.67 -21.89 14.96
CA THR A 20 -12.87 -23.00 15.51
C THR A 20 -13.68 -24.17 16.07
N ARG A 21 -15.01 -24.05 16.14
CA ARG A 21 -15.86 -25.17 16.55
C ARG A 21 -16.24 -26.09 15.40
N THR A 22 -16.28 -25.52 14.19
CA THR A 22 -16.70 -26.24 12.98
C THR A 22 -15.57 -26.36 11.98
N ASP A 23 -14.43 -25.69 12.20
CA ASP A 23 -13.28 -25.58 11.31
C ASP A 23 -13.68 -25.11 9.90
N THR A 24 -14.69 -24.21 9.85
CA THR A 24 -15.21 -23.65 8.59
C THR A 24 -15.06 -22.14 8.53
N VAL A 25 -15.02 -21.58 7.33
CA VAL A 25 -15.05 -20.13 7.12
C VAL A 25 -16.43 -19.59 7.47
N ALA A 26 -16.51 -18.78 8.51
CA ALA A 26 -17.73 -18.12 8.96
C ALA A 26 -18.03 -16.83 8.18
N GLY A 27 -17.00 -16.20 7.61
CA GLY A 27 -17.13 -14.97 6.83
C GLY A 27 -15.82 -14.54 6.18
N THR A 28 -15.93 -13.63 5.21
CA THR A 28 -14.79 -12.99 4.55
C THR A 28 -14.95 -11.48 4.63
N ILE A 29 -13.88 -10.78 4.98
CA ILE A 29 -13.84 -9.32 5.13
C ILE A 29 -12.97 -8.78 4.00
N CYS A 30 -13.45 -7.78 3.24
CA CYS A 30 -12.62 -7.04 2.30
C CYS A 30 -11.78 -6.01 3.11
N ALA A 31 -10.46 -6.06 2.94
CA ALA A 31 -9.54 -5.17 3.65
C ALA A 31 -9.45 -3.76 3.02
N LYS A 32 -10.03 -3.58 1.82
CA LYS A 32 -10.11 -2.30 1.10
C LYS A 32 -11.39 -1.53 1.44
N PRO A 33 -11.36 -0.18 1.37
CA PRO A 33 -12.59 0.64 1.48
C PRO A 33 -13.64 0.29 0.44
N ASN A 34 -13.21 0.01 -0.79
CA ASN A 34 -14.07 -0.42 -1.88
C ASN A 34 -13.44 -1.66 -2.56
N PRO A 35 -14.15 -2.79 -2.68
CA PRO A 35 -13.66 -3.97 -3.38
C PRO A 35 -13.20 -3.72 -4.82
N ALA A 36 -13.80 -2.74 -5.51
CA ALA A 36 -13.47 -2.36 -6.88
C ALA A 36 -12.22 -1.47 -7.00
N ASP A 37 -11.61 -1.03 -5.90
CA ASP A 37 -10.39 -0.22 -5.95
C ASP A 37 -9.26 -1.00 -6.61
N LEU A 38 -8.56 -0.33 -7.55
CA LEU A 38 -7.46 -0.94 -8.31
C LEU A 38 -6.23 -1.24 -7.46
N PHE A 39 -5.99 -0.45 -6.40
CA PHE A 39 -4.87 -0.70 -5.50
C PHE A 39 -5.22 -1.73 -4.44
N GLY A 40 -4.31 -2.67 -4.25
CA GLY A 40 -4.37 -3.64 -3.17
C GLY A 40 -4.19 -3.01 -1.79
N ALA A 41 -4.72 -3.68 -0.77
CA ALA A 41 -4.48 -3.35 0.63
C ALA A 41 -3.25 -4.09 1.17
N SER A 42 -3.02 -5.31 0.69
CA SER A 42 -2.00 -6.22 1.22
C SER A 42 -2.04 -6.31 2.75
N PRO A 43 -3.13 -6.86 3.34
CA PRO A 43 -3.23 -7.03 4.79
C PRO A 43 -2.15 -7.99 5.29
N ASN A 44 -1.32 -7.54 6.26
CA ASN A 44 -0.17 -8.31 6.74
C ASN A 44 -0.31 -8.75 8.19
N ALA A 45 -0.91 -7.92 9.05
CA ALA A 45 -0.99 -8.18 10.47
C ALA A 45 -2.32 -7.73 11.06
N LEU A 46 -2.68 -8.34 12.18
CA LEU A 46 -3.97 -8.19 12.81
C LEU A 46 -3.81 -7.99 14.31
N ALA A 47 -4.58 -7.08 14.89
CA ALA A 47 -4.70 -6.93 16.34
C ALA A 47 -6.16 -6.67 16.73
N PHE A 48 -6.62 -7.27 17.80
CA PHE A 48 -7.89 -6.94 18.43
C PHE A 48 -7.71 -6.00 19.60
N ASN A 49 -8.71 -5.16 19.83
CA ASN A 49 -8.82 -4.51 21.13
C ASN A 49 -9.19 -5.54 22.23
N PRO A 50 -9.10 -5.20 23.53
CA PRO A 50 -9.38 -6.13 24.63
C PRO A 50 -10.79 -6.70 24.65
N SER A 51 -11.80 -5.96 24.19
CA SER A 51 -13.18 -6.43 24.09
C SER A 51 -13.41 -7.40 22.95
N GLY A 52 -12.57 -7.36 21.90
CA GLY A 52 -12.68 -8.22 20.72
C GLY A 52 -13.74 -7.76 19.73
N ASP A 53 -14.24 -6.54 19.84
CA ASP A 53 -15.22 -5.94 18.94
C ASP A 53 -14.61 -5.03 17.87
N THR A 54 -13.34 -4.67 18.03
CA THR A 54 -12.61 -3.87 17.09
C THR A 54 -11.37 -4.61 16.60
N LEU A 55 -11.26 -4.75 15.28
CA LEU A 55 -10.12 -5.37 14.60
C LEU A 55 -9.32 -4.30 13.86
N TYR A 56 -8.03 -4.25 14.14
CA TYR A 56 -7.04 -3.41 13.46
C TYR A 56 -6.25 -4.26 12.48
N VAL A 57 -6.18 -3.82 11.23
CA VAL A 57 -5.53 -4.55 10.13
C VAL A 57 -4.44 -3.68 9.53
N ALA A 58 -3.22 -4.17 9.53
CA ALA A 58 -2.09 -3.48 8.89
C ALA A 58 -2.15 -3.70 7.37
N ASN A 59 -2.60 -2.68 6.64
CA ASN A 59 -2.67 -2.67 5.19
C ASN A 59 -1.35 -2.12 4.61
N GLY A 60 -0.47 -3.03 4.18
CA GLY A 60 0.90 -2.70 3.77
C GLY A 60 0.97 -1.70 2.63
N THR A 61 0.28 -1.95 1.53
CA THR A 61 0.34 -1.09 0.34
C THR A 61 -0.42 0.23 0.50
N GLN A 62 -1.34 0.32 1.47
CA GLN A 62 -2.05 1.57 1.78
C GLN A 62 -1.32 2.45 2.80
N ASN A 63 -0.22 1.96 3.41
CA ASN A 63 0.48 2.65 4.49
C ASN A 63 -0.47 3.05 5.62
N ALA A 64 -1.36 2.14 6.00
CA ALA A 64 -2.46 2.44 6.90
C ALA A 64 -2.84 1.25 7.78
N ILE A 65 -3.48 1.56 8.92
CA ILE A 65 -4.24 0.60 9.69
C ILE A 65 -5.72 0.75 9.37
N ALA A 66 -6.33 -0.31 8.84
CA ALA A 66 -7.79 -0.37 8.68
C ALA A 66 -8.45 -0.75 10.00
N VAL A 67 -9.48 -0.02 10.38
CA VAL A 67 -10.23 -0.21 11.63
C VAL A 67 -11.58 -0.81 11.29
N PHE A 68 -11.85 -2.01 11.77
CA PHE A 68 -13.12 -2.69 11.56
C PHE A 68 -13.89 -2.84 12.88
N ARG A 69 -15.18 -2.53 12.85
CA ARG A 69 -16.10 -3.09 13.81
C ARG A 69 -16.27 -4.56 13.47
N PHE A 70 -15.70 -5.42 14.32
CA PHE A 70 -15.64 -6.85 14.05
C PHE A 70 -16.98 -7.54 14.36
N HIS A 71 -17.42 -8.32 13.39
CA HIS A 71 -18.46 -9.31 13.54
C HIS A 71 -18.12 -10.52 12.64
N PRO A 72 -18.23 -11.77 13.12
CA PRO A 72 -17.75 -12.94 12.39
C PRO A 72 -18.30 -13.12 10.97
N LYS A 73 -19.56 -12.72 10.75
CA LYS A 73 -20.23 -12.84 9.46
C LYS A 73 -20.19 -11.57 8.62
N GLU A 74 -20.19 -10.40 9.28
CA GLU A 74 -20.31 -9.11 8.59
C GLU A 74 -19.58 -8.03 9.39
N SER A 75 -18.28 -7.92 9.18
CA SER A 75 -17.49 -6.83 9.75
C SER A 75 -17.62 -5.56 8.90
N LYS A 76 -17.60 -4.39 9.57
CA LYS A 76 -17.76 -3.09 8.90
C LYS A 76 -16.51 -2.25 9.07
N LEU A 77 -15.94 -1.78 7.96
CA LEU A 77 -14.86 -0.81 7.97
C LEU A 77 -15.36 0.51 8.58
N GLN A 78 -14.64 1.02 9.57
CA GLN A 78 -14.92 2.29 10.23
C GLN A 78 -14.04 3.42 9.66
N GLY A 79 -12.86 3.09 9.19
CA GLY A 79 -11.93 4.03 8.60
C GLY A 79 -10.51 3.50 8.53
N LEU A 80 -9.62 4.37 8.08
CA LEU A 80 -8.19 4.11 7.93
C LEU A 80 -7.39 5.10 8.78
N ILE A 81 -6.31 4.63 9.39
CA ILE A 81 -5.36 5.44 10.16
C ILE A 81 -4.04 5.46 9.40
N PRO A 82 -3.51 6.62 8.98
CA PRO A 82 -2.22 6.67 8.30
C PRO A 82 -1.08 6.31 9.26
N VAL A 83 -0.15 5.51 8.79
CA VAL A 83 1.07 5.10 9.51
C VAL A 83 2.29 5.22 8.60
N GLY A 84 3.42 4.66 9.00
CA GLY A 84 4.63 4.64 8.20
C GLY A 84 4.54 3.71 6.99
N TRP A 85 5.65 3.61 6.26
CA TRP A 85 5.70 2.92 4.98
C TRP A 85 5.69 1.40 5.15
N PHE A 86 4.69 0.75 4.58
CA PHE A 86 4.44 -0.68 4.57
C PHE A 86 4.37 -1.29 5.97
N PRO A 87 3.27 -1.04 6.72
CA PRO A 87 3.06 -1.65 8.04
C PRO A 87 3.01 -3.17 7.93
N GLY A 88 3.91 -3.85 8.64
CA GLY A 88 4.05 -5.31 8.64
C GLY A 88 3.65 -5.96 9.95
N ALA A 89 3.52 -5.18 11.03
CA ALA A 89 3.02 -5.67 12.32
C ALA A 89 2.21 -4.59 13.04
N VAL A 90 1.22 -5.01 13.80
CA VAL A 90 0.40 -4.15 14.65
C VAL A 90 0.12 -4.82 15.98
N LEU A 91 0.21 -4.06 17.07
CA LEU A 91 -0.13 -4.47 18.42
C LEU A 91 -1.04 -3.41 19.05
N TYR A 92 -2.04 -3.84 19.82
CA TYR A 92 -2.84 -2.96 20.66
C TYR A 92 -2.25 -2.90 22.07
N ASP A 93 -1.70 -1.76 22.44
CA ASP A 93 -1.21 -1.47 23.80
C ASP A 93 -2.39 -0.97 24.67
N ALA A 94 -2.98 -1.88 25.40
CA ALA A 94 -4.18 -1.59 26.19
C ALA A 94 -3.94 -0.58 27.33
N PRO A 95 -2.83 -0.65 28.11
CA PRO A 95 -2.53 0.32 29.14
C PRO A 95 -2.44 1.76 28.64
N ARG A 96 -1.89 1.98 27.44
CA ARG A 96 -1.71 3.30 26.85
C ARG A 96 -2.80 3.68 25.86
N ARG A 97 -3.70 2.76 25.54
CA ARG A 97 -4.74 2.93 24.51
C ARG A 97 -4.15 3.43 23.19
N GLN A 98 -3.12 2.75 22.73
CA GLN A 98 -2.44 3.08 21.48
C GLN A 98 -2.18 1.83 20.64
N LEU A 99 -1.99 2.04 19.34
CA LEU A 99 -1.46 1.03 18.45
C LEU A 99 0.05 1.22 18.33
N VAL A 100 0.78 0.11 18.42
CA VAL A 100 2.20 0.05 18.11
C VAL A 100 2.34 -0.65 16.77
N VAL A 101 2.85 0.07 15.77
CA VAL A 101 2.90 -0.41 14.38
C VAL A 101 4.35 -0.43 13.91
N ALA A 102 4.85 -1.60 13.52
CA ALA A 102 6.15 -1.72 12.89
C ALA A 102 6.01 -1.57 11.37
N ASN A 103 6.66 -0.55 10.81
CA ASN A 103 6.70 -0.29 9.37
C ASN A 103 7.98 -0.87 8.81
N ILE A 104 7.86 -1.73 7.80
CA ILE A 104 9.00 -2.47 7.23
C ILE A 104 9.99 -1.54 6.54
N LYS A 105 9.47 -0.54 5.83
CA LYS A 105 10.27 0.49 5.16
C LYS A 105 10.23 1.79 5.94
N GLY A 106 11.30 2.52 5.92
CA GLY A 106 11.40 3.75 6.70
C GLY A 106 12.39 4.74 6.13
N VAL A 107 12.91 5.58 7.02
CA VAL A 107 13.92 6.57 6.69
C VAL A 107 15.20 5.85 6.25
N GLY A 108 15.63 6.06 5.03
CA GLY A 108 16.85 5.46 4.50
C GLY A 108 16.66 4.51 3.33
N SER A 109 15.44 4.06 3.04
CA SER A 109 15.16 3.28 1.82
C SER A 109 15.41 4.07 0.52
N THR A 110 15.53 5.39 0.62
CA THR A 110 15.89 6.31 -0.48
C THR A 110 17.24 7.00 -0.23
N ARG A 111 18.00 6.59 0.77
CA ARG A 111 19.35 7.16 0.98
C ARG A 111 20.31 6.66 -0.10
N SER A 112 20.93 7.60 -0.80
CA SER A 112 22.22 7.34 -1.42
C SER A 112 23.19 6.90 -0.32
N LEU A 113 23.74 5.70 -0.45
CA LEU A 113 24.75 5.21 0.49
C LEU A 113 26.02 6.02 0.28
N LYS A 114 26.26 6.99 1.17
CA LYS A 114 27.50 7.77 1.16
C LYS A 114 28.69 6.99 1.74
N ASP A 115 28.45 5.77 2.23
CA ASP A 115 29.49 4.94 2.81
C ASP A 115 30.13 4.07 1.72
N ALA A 116 31.31 4.47 1.25
CA ALA A 116 32.09 3.75 0.27
C ALA A 116 32.55 2.35 0.73
N SER A 117 32.39 2.00 2.00
CA SER A 117 32.69 0.67 2.54
C SER A 117 31.62 -0.37 2.23
N VAL A 118 30.40 0.06 1.88
CA VAL A 118 29.28 -0.82 1.54
C VAL A 118 29.31 -1.09 0.03
N LYS A 119 29.88 -2.22 -0.35
CA LYS A 119 30.04 -2.63 -1.76
C LYS A 119 28.76 -3.16 -2.40
N GLU A 120 27.76 -3.55 -1.60
CA GLU A 120 26.54 -4.16 -2.11
C GLU A 120 25.30 -3.61 -1.37
N HIS A 121 24.27 -3.28 -2.14
CA HIS A 121 22.98 -2.88 -1.60
C HIS A 121 22.20 -4.12 -1.13
N ASN A 122 21.80 -4.16 0.14
CA ASN A 122 21.03 -5.25 0.70
C ASN A 122 19.98 -4.75 1.70
N THR A 123 19.05 -5.62 2.07
CA THR A 123 17.93 -5.29 2.96
C THR A 123 18.35 -4.91 4.39
N HIS A 124 19.57 -5.24 4.82
CA HIS A 124 20.09 -4.84 6.13
C HIS A 124 20.41 -3.34 6.23
N GLN A 125 20.43 -2.64 5.10
CA GLN A 125 20.68 -1.19 5.03
C GLN A 125 19.38 -0.38 5.17
N TYR A 126 18.23 -1.03 5.14
CA TYR A 126 16.95 -0.37 5.39
C TYR A 126 16.64 -0.36 6.88
N HIS A 127 16.24 0.80 7.36
CA HIS A 127 15.73 0.94 8.71
C HIS A 127 14.22 1.12 8.65
N GLY A 128 13.49 0.21 9.28
CA GLY A 128 12.07 0.37 9.51
C GLY A 128 11.79 1.51 10.49
N THR A 129 10.52 1.80 10.69
CA THR A 129 10.08 2.79 11.69
C THR A 129 9.05 2.16 12.60
N LEU A 130 8.92 2.71 13.80
CA LEU A 130 7.86 2.36 14.74
C LEU A 130 6.90 3.55 14.86
N SER A 131 5.62 3.31 14.56
CA SER A 131 4.56 4.30 14.76
C SER A 131 3.85 3.99 16.08
N LEU A 132 3.80 4.96 16.98
CA LEU A 132 3.00 4.93 18.21
C LEU A 132 1.77 5.82 17.97
N VAL A 133 0.61 5.19 17.81
CA VAL A 133 -0.61 5.87 17.38
C VAL A 133 -1.67 5.77 18.47
N PRO A 134 -2.02 6.87 19.15
CA PRO A 134 -3.18 6.88 20.04
C PRO A 134 -4.41 6.39 19.28
N VAL A 135 -5.20 5.51 19.90
CA VAL A 135 -6.44 5.03 19.28
C VAL A 135 -7.38 6.22 19.07
N PRO A 136 -7.71 6.56 17.82
CA PRO A 136 -8.54 7.72 17.53
C PRO A 136 -9.98 7.50 17.99
N LYS A 137 -10.69 8.60 18.23
CA LYS A 137 -12.13 8.57 18.42
C LYS A 137 -12.82 8.32 17.08
N ALA A 138 -14.06 7.84 17.13
CA ALA A 138 -14.82 7.54 15.92
C ALA A 138 -14.97 8.76 14.98
N GLU A 139 -15.13 9.95 15.56
CA GLU A 139 -15.28 11.22 14.84
C GLU A 139 -14.02 11.65 14.08
N GLU A 140 -12.85 11.14 14.45
CA GLU A 140 -11.55 11.46 13.83
C GLU A 140 -11.27 10.57 12.62
N LEU A 141 -11.86 9.37 12.57
CA LEU A 141 -11.60 8.38 11.52
C LEU A 141 -11.88 8.90 10.09
N PRO A 142 -12.95 9.66 9.82
CA PRO A 142 -13.17 10.21 8.47
C PRO A 142 -12.04 11.11 7.98
N LYS A 143 -11.50 11.98 8.85
CA LYS A 143 -10.37 12.86 8.53
C LYS A 143 -9.10 12.07 8.27
N LEU A 144 -8.82 11.06 9.10
CA LEU A 144 -7.65 10.19 8.95
C LEU A 144 -7.76 9.35 7.67
N THR A 145 -8.95 8.82 7.37
CA THR A 145 -9.22 8.11 6.11
C THR A 145 -8.98 9.00 4.89
N GLY A 146 -9.45 10.26 4.93
CA GLY A 146 -9.18 11.24 3.89
C GLY A 146 -7.67 11.43 3.65
N ARG A 147 -6.88 11.53 4.72
CA ARG A 147 -5.42 11.64 4.62
C ARG A 147 -4.79 10.40 3.97
N VAL A 148 -5.22 9.21 4.32
CA VAL A 148 -4.74 7.98 3.66
C VAL A 148 -5.07 8.01 2.18
N GLN A 149 -6.31 8.39 1.82
CA GLN A 149 -6.75 8.47 0.44
C GLN A 149 -5.98 9.51 -0.37
N GLU A 150 -5.68 10.66 0.20
CA GLU A 150 -4.82 11.69 -0.42
C GLU A 150 -3.41 11.15 -0.68
N ASN A 151 -2.81 10.42 0.27
CA ASN A 151 -1.45 9.90 0.16
C ASN A 151 -1.26 8.96 -1.03
N TYR A 152 -2.27 8.18 -1.42
CA TYR A 152 -2.21 7.34 -2.62
C TYR A 152 -3.04 7.86 -3.81
N ARG A 153 -3.32 9.17 -3.80
CA ARG A 153 -3.97 9.88 -4.90
C ARG A 153 -5.36 9.35 -5.30
N TYR A 154 -6.08 8.79 -4.34
CA TYR A 154 -7.43 8.25 -4.57
C TYR A 154 -8.42 9.23 -5.21
N PRO A 155 -8.40 10.55 -4.92
CA PRO A 155 -9.27 11.51 -5.61
C PRO A 155 -9.09 11.53 -7.14
N LEU A 156 -7.85 11.37 -7.64
CA LEU A 156 -7.58 11.31 -9.08
C LEU A 156 -8.13 10.03 -9.71
N LEU A 157 -8.01 8.91 -9.01
CA LEU A 157 -8.55 7.63 -9.46
C LEU A 157 -10.08 7.67 -9.52
N LYS A 158 -10.73 8.29 -8.53
CA LYS A 158 -12.19 8.49 -8.53
C LYS A 158 -12.65 9.37 -9.69
N GLU A 159 -11.88 10.40 -10.03
CA GLU A 159 -12.20 11.26 -11.18
C GLU A 159 -12.05 10.48 -12.49
N ALA A 160 -10.96 9.73 -12.66
CA ALA A 160 -10.72 8.92 -13.85
C ALA A 160 -11.78 7.82 -14.06
N ALA A 161 -12.34 7.28 -12.97
CA ALA A 161 -13.37 6.25 -13.00
C ALA A 161 -14.80 6.77 -13.25
N LYS A 162 -15.03 8.09 -13.26
CA LYS A 162 -16.33 8.65 -13.61
C LYS A 162 -16.70 8.34 -15.07
N PRO A 163 -18.00 8.31 -15.42
CA PRO A 163 -18.41 8.14 -16.81
C PRO A 163 -17.75 9.15 -17.74
N ALA A 164 -17.40 8.69 -18.95
CA ALA A 164 -16.86 9.56 -19.99
C ALA A 164 -17.82 10.72 -20.29
N ARG A 165 -17.27 11.92 -20.48
CA ARG A 165 -18.05 13.11 -20.85
C ARG A 165 -18.29 13.10 -22.36
N ALA A 166 -19.47 13.55 -22.75
CA ALA A 166 -19.80 13.70 -24.17
C ALA A 166 -18.97 14.82 -24.82
N ASN A 167 -18.69 14.68 -26.13
CA ASN A 167 -18.07 15.69 -26.98
C ASN A 167 -16.70 16.23 -26.48
N GLN A 168 -15.94 15.40 -25.78
CA GLN A 168 -14.57 15.76 -25.42
C GLN A 168 -13.63 15.65 -26.64
N PRO A 169 -12.72 16.63 -26.87
CA PRO A 169 -11.70 16.50 -27.88
C PRO A 169 -10.73 15.37 -27.51
N ALA A 170 -10.21 14.69 -28.53
CA ALA A 170 -9.21 13.66 -28.34
C ALA A 170 -7.93 14.25 -27.72
N ARG A 171 -7.39 13.58 -26.68
CA ARG A 171 -6.15 13.94 -25.98
C ARG A 171 -5.21 12.76 -25.91
N PRO A 172 -3.88 12.97 -25.80
CA PRO A 172 -2.93 11.86 -25.63
C PRO A 172 -3.30 10.97 -24.43
N VAL A 173 -3.57 11.58 -23.28
CA VAL A 173 -4.06 10.90 -22.09
C VAL A 173 -5.38 11.54 -21.66
N PRO A 174 -6.52 10.90 -21.91
CA PRO A 174 -7.84 11.37 -21.47
C PRO A 174 -7.93 11.43 -19.94
N GLU A 175 -8.79 12.32 -19.42
CA GLU A 175 -8.99 12.48 -17.98
C GLU A 175 -9.85 11.34 -17.40
N ARG A 176 -10.77 10.78 -18.20
CA ARG A 176 -11.66 9.70 -17.78
C ARG A 176 -11.58 8.52 -18.73
N VAL A 177 -11.76 7.33 -18.18
CA VAL A 177 -11.82 6.11 -18.97
C VAL A 177 -12.97 6.19 -19.97
N GLY A 178 -12.70 5.89 -21.25
CA GLY A 178 -13.66 5.94 -22.34
C GLY A 178 -13.79 7.30 -23.05
N GLU A 179 -13.07 8.35 -22.63
CA GLU A 179 -12.93 9.57 -23.42
C GLU A 179 -11.94 9.35 -24.58
N PRO A 180 -12.09 10.08 -25.71
CA PRO A 180 -11.29 9.84 -26.90
C PRO A 180 -9.81 10.18 -26.70
N SER A 181 -8.95 9.34 -27.27
CA SER A 181 -7.51 9.54 -27.33
C SER A 181 -7.05 9.79 -28.76
N VAL A 182 -5.95 10.53 -28.93
CA VAL A 182 -5.26 10.65 -30.22
C VAL A 182 -4.45 9.40 -30.54
N PHE A 183 -4.22 8.51 -29.57
CA PHE A 183 -3.55 7.23 -29.75
C PHE A 183 -4.58 6.15 -30.05
N GLU A 184 -4.44 5.49 -31.18
CA GLU A 184 -5.30 4.36 -31.58
C GLU A 184 -4.78 3.04 -31.01
N HIS A 185 -3.46 2.92 -30.84
CA HIS A 185 -2.81 1.71 -30.36
C HIS A 185 -1.81 2.03 -29.26
N VAL A 186 -1.80 1.20 -28.23
CA VAL A 186 -0.84 1.28 -27.12
C VAL A 186 -0.11 -0.05 -27.01
N VAL A 187 1.22 -0.01 -27.07
CA VAL A 187 2.09 -1.16 -26.78
C VAL A 187 2.64 -0.95 -25.37
N TYR A 188 2.18 -1.79 -24.42
CA TYR A 188 2.65 -1.75 -23.05
C TYR A 188 3.71 -2.82 -22.82
N ILE A 189 4.96 -2.38 -22.62
CA ILE A 189 6.10 -3.29 -22.43
C ILE A 189 6.47 -3.30 -20.95
N ILE A 190 6.26 -4.44 -20.28
CA ILE A 190 6.70 -4.65 -18.92
C ILE A 190 8.12 -5.21 -18.96
N LYS A 191 9.10 -4.37 -18.65
CA LYS A 191 10.48 -4.76 -18.52
C LYS A 191 10.86 -4.82 -17.05
N GLU A 192 10.97 -6.02 -16.54
CA GLU A 192 11.34 -6.29 -15.15
C GLU A 192 12.62 -7.14 -15.11
N ASN A 193 13.11 -7.41 -14.16
CA ASN A 193 13.10 -7.45 -12.71
C ASN A 193 14.37 -6.69 -12.26
N ARG A 194 14.50 -5.43 -12.61
CA ARG A 194 15.63 -4.55 -12.28
C ARG A 194 15.10 -3.19 -11.76
N THR A 195 15.86 -2.61 -10.84
CA THR A 195 15.54 -1.27 -10.33
C THR A 195 15.96 -0.19 -11.34
N TYR A 196 15.44 1.02 -11.18
CA TYR A 196 15.83 2.19 -11.96
C TYR A 196 17.35 2.37 -11.93
N ASP A 197 17.96 2.39 -10.75
CA ASP A 197 19.39 2.62 -10.60
C ASP A 197 20.25 1.57 -11.29
N GLN A 198 19.81 0.30 -11.34
CA GLN A 198 20.56 -0.76 -11.99
C GLN A 198 20.64 -0.59 -13.51
N VAL A 199 19.70 0.13 -14.13
CA VAL A 199 19.61 0.33 -15.56
C VAL A 199 19.91 1.76 -15.97
N LEU A 200 19.39 2.75 -15.26
CA LEU A 200 19.43 4.16 -15.60
C LEU A 200 20.09 5.03 -14.51
N GLY A 201 20.80 4.38 -13.58
CA GLY A 201 21.46 5.09 -12.46
C GLY A 201 22.59 6.02 -12.89
N ASP A 202 23.14 5.83 -14.08
CA ASP A 202 24.21 6.63 -14.69
C ASP A 202 23.70 7.85 -15.50
N ILE A 203 22.38 8.02 -15.65
CA ILE A 203 21.78 9.20 -16.30
C ILE A 203 21.92 10.42 -15.40
N ALA A 204 22.66 11.43 -15.87
CA ALA A 204 22.98 12.63 -15.08
C ALA A 204 21.75 13.48 -14.74
N GLU A 205 20.75 13.54 -15.62
CA GLU A 205 19.51 14.29 -15.47
C GLU A 205 18.50 13.57 -14.54
N GLY A 206 18.76 12.29 -14.26
CA GLY A 206 17.90 11.46 -13.41
C GLY A 206 18.22 11.60 -11.92
N ASN A 207 17.36 11.02 -11.09
CA ASN A 207 17.60 10.91 -9.64
C ASN A 207 18.14 9.53 -9.28
N GLY A 208 19.08 9.02 -10.10
CA GLY A 208 19.70 7.71 -9.93
C GLY A 208 20.99 7.75 -9.11
N ASN A 209 21.46 6.56 -8.73
CA ASN A 209 22.76 6.37 -8.13
C ASN A 209 23.66 5.57 -9.08
N PRO A 210 24.69 6.23 -9.71
CA PRO A 210 25.57 5.56 -10.65
C PRO A 210 26.32 4.36 -10.06
N SER A 211 26.57 4.33 -8.75
CA SER A 211 27.25 3.21 -8.11
C SER A 211 26.45 1.91 -8.09
N LEU A 212 25.14 1.99 -8.34
CA LEU A 212 24.24 0.85 -8.43
C LEU A 212 23.97 0.44 -9.89
N CYS A 213 24.50 1.19 -10.89
CA CYS A 213 24.27 0.92 -12.30
C CYS A 213 25.08 -0.30 -12.74
N ILE A 214 24.36 -1.36 -13.12
CA ILE A 214 24.96 -2.61 -13.63
C ILE A 214 24.81 -2.70 -15.15
N PHE A 215 23.74 -2.14 -15.69
CA PHE A 215 23.35 -2.22 -17.09
C PHE A 215 23.29 -0.81 -17.69
N GLY A 216 24.39 -0.06 -17.60
CA GLY A 216 24.50 1.32 -18.08
C GLY A 216 24.41 1.46 -19.61
N ALA A 217 24.74 2.63 -20.13
CA ALA A 217 24.56 3.02 -21.52
C ALA A 217 25.20 2.03 -22.54
N GLU A 218 26.28 1.35 -22.18
CA GLU A 218 26.91 0.34 -23.05
C GLU A 218 26.01 -0.88 -23.30
N ILE A 219 25.24 -1.28 -22.28
CA ILE A 219 24.37 -2.47 -22.33
C ILE A 219 22.95 -2.11 -22.75
N THR A 220 22.50 -0.92 -22.37
CA THR A 220 21.13 -0.44 -22.60
C THR A 220 21.08 0.88 -23.40
N PRO A 221 21.76 0.97 -24.58
CA PRO A 221 21.87 2.23 -25.31
C PRO A 221 20.54 2.80 -25.79
N ASN A 222 19.57 1.95 -26.09
CA ASN A 222 18.26 2.41 -26.56
C ASN A 222 17.41 3.00 -25.42
N GLN A 223 17.50 2.45 -24.21
CA GLN A 223 16.82 2.98 -23.04
C GLN A 223 17.41 4.34 -22.62
N HIS A 224 18.72 4.54 -22.82
CA HIS A 224 19.40 5.80 -22.52
C HIS A 224 19.14 6.91 -23.56
N LYS A 225 18.63 6.54 -24.75
CA LYS A 225 18.29 7.50 -25.82
C LYS A 225 16.84 7.96 -25.80
N MET A 226 15.98 7.35 -25.00
CA MET A 226 14.57 7.73 -24.86
C MET A 226 14.41 8.94 -23.95
#